data_c5941a6739b3c339b8a96b723ccd63de
#
_entry.id   c5941a6739b3c339b8a96b723ccd63de
#
_cell.length_a   1.000
_cell.length_b   1.000
_cell.length_c   1.000
_cell.angle_alpha   90.00
_cell.angle_beta   90.00
_cell.angle_gamma   90.00
#
_symmetry.space_group_name_H-M   'P 1'
#
loop_
_entity.id
_entity.type
_entity.pdbx_description
1 polymer ?
#
loop_
_entity_poly.entity_id
_entity_poly.type
_entity_poly.pdbx_seq_one_letter_code
_entity_poly.pdbx_strand_id
1 'polypeptide(L)'
;MIGIAFFIGIFFANLYSKISLKEDFYLLIEPGMAMNDISIILKSKDVIYMPFFLNQFSRISGKSTKIKAGEYMVSSDESVVGLLNKITTGDTFTREIRLSEGMTFYDVMAKLNNTEGLIDDIGNSTDQLILKKLNSSYLTLEGIFSPDTFYFE
;
A
#
# COMPACT_ATOMS: atom_id res chain seq x y z
N MET A 1 22.32 -36.49 -4.16
CA MET A 1 22.87 -35.14 -4.44
C MET A 1 22.10 -34.41 -5.56
N ILE A 2 21.79 -35.06 -6.70
CA ILE A 2 21.05 -34.42 -7.84
C ILE A 2 19.66 -33.89 -7.42
N GLY A 3 18.91 -34.62 -6.60
CA GLY A 3 17.57 -34.22 -6.14
C GLY A 3 17.58 -32.97 -5.27
N ILE A 4 18.59 -32.76 -4.44
CA ILE A 4 18.75 -31.59 -3.59
C ILE A 4 19.06 -30.33 -4.44
N ALA A 5 19.95 -30.47 -5.42
CA ALA A 5 20.29 -29.37 -6.32
C ALA A 5 19.09 -28.96 -7.18
N PHE A 6 18.29 -29.93 -7.64
CA PHE A 6 17.06 -29.66 -8.39
C PHE A 6 16.01 -28.93 -7.54
N PHE A 7 15.83 -29.34 -6.28
CA PHE A 7 14.90 -28.69 -5.34
C PHE A 7 15.34 -27.25 -5.03
N ILE A 8 16.65 -27.03 -4.83
CA ILE A 8 17.21 -25.69 -4.63
C ILE A 8 16.98 -24.83 -5.88
N GLY A 9 17.17 -25.39 -7.08
CA GLY A 9 16.92 -24.69 -8.34
C GLY A 9 15.47 -24.22 -8.48
N ILE A 10 14.49 -25.09 -8.18
CA ILE A 10 13.06 -24.74 -8.20
C ILE A 10 12.74 -23.66 -7.14
N PHE A 11 13.34 -23.78 -5.96
CA PHE A 11 13.17 -22.80 -4.88
C PHE A 11 13.59 -21.39 -5.33
N PHE A 12 14.79 -21.24 -5.88
CA PHE A 12 15.26 -19.95 -6.36
C PHE A 12 14.52 -19.47 -7.60
N ALA A 13 14.17 -20.35 -8.52
CA ALA A 13 13.39 -19.99 -9.69
C ALA A 13 12.04 -19.36 -9.30
N ASN A 14 11.32 -19.93 -8.34
CA ASN A 14 10.05 -19.36 -7.85
C ASN A 14 10.18 -17.99 -7.19
N LEU A 15 11.29 -17.71 -6.51
CA LEU A 15 11.49 -16.44 -5.79
C LEU A 15 11.97 -15.30 -6.70
N TYR A 16 12.76 -15.63 -7.72
CA TYR A 16 13.38 -14.66 -8.63
C TYR A 16 12.67 -14.54 -9.97
N SER A 17 11.73 -15.43 -10.32
CA SER A 17 10.89 -15.26 -11.50
C SER A 17 9.95 -14.08 -11.32
N LYS A 18 9.57 -13.47 -12.45
CA LYS A 18 8.52 -12.44 -12.45
C LYS A 18 7.20 -13.02 -11.96
N ILE A 19 6.47 -12.21 -11.21
CA ILE A 19 5.13 -12.53 -10.73
C ILE A 19 4.21 -12.58 -11.95
N SER A 20 3.42 -13.64 -12.06
CA SER A 20 2.45 -13.80 -13.15
C SER A 20 1.07 -13.40 -12.67
N LEU A 21 0.74 -12.12 -12.79
CA LEU A 21 -0.57 -11.57 -12.44
C LEU A 21 -1.38 -11.25 -13.70
N LYS A 22 -2.71 -11.32 -13.57
CA LYS A 22 -3.64 -10.83 -14.59
C LYS A 22 -3.80 -9.31 -14.52
N GLU A 23 -3.77 -8.77 -13.30
CA GLU A 23 -3.91 -7.35 -13.00
C GLU A 23 -3.07 -7.04 -11.76
N ASP A 24 -2.47 -5.85 -11.75
CA ASP A 24 -1.76 -5.34 -10.58
C ASP A 24 -2.76 -5.10 -9.43
N PHE A 25 -2.32 -5.27 -8.18
CA PHE A 25 -3.18 -5.02 -7.03
C PHE A 25 -2.40 -4.40 -5.88
N TYR A 26 -3.13 -3.81 -4.94
CA TYR A 26 -2.56 -3.24 -3.73
C TYR A 26 -2.62 -4.24 -2.59
N LEU A 27 -1.47 -4.50 -1.98
CA LEU A 27 -1.31 -5.33 -0.79
C LEU A 27 -1.23 -4.42 0.43
N LEU A 28 -2.30 -4.42 1.23
CA LEU A 28 -2.30 -3.72 2.52
C LEU A 28 -1.67 -4.60 3.59
N ILE A 29 -0.64 -4.10 4.24
CA ILE A 29 0.03 -4.72 5.40
C ILE A 29 -0.29 -3.89 6.63
N GLU A 30 -1.09 -4.45 7.53
CA GLU A 30 -1.46 -3.81 8.78
C GLU A 30 -0.34 -3.94 9.83
N PRO A 31 -0.26 -3.01 10.80
CA PRO A 31 0.68 -3.13 11.91
C PRO A 31 0.48 -4.45 12.67
N GLY A 32 1.57 -5.20 12.85
CA GLY A 32 1.56 -6.48 13.55
C GLY A 32 1.38 -7.72 12.67
N MET A 33 1.11 -7.58 11.37
CA MET A 33 1.11 -8.71 10.44
C MET A 33 2.49 -9.36 10.36
N ALA A 34 2.51 -10.70 10.41
CA ALA A 34 3.73 -11.49 10.22
C ALA A 34 3.90 -11.91 8.75
N MET A 35 5.12 -12.32 8.37
CA MET A 35 5.39 -12.83 7.02
C MET A 35 4.48 -13.99 6.63
N ASN A 36 4.03 -14.79 7.61
CA ASN A 36 3.10 -15.90 7.35
C ASN A 36 1.74 -15.38 6.83
N ASP A 37 1.22 -14.32 7.42
CA ASP A 37 -0.08 -13.73 7.03
C ASP A 37 0.01 -13.16 5.62
N ILE A 38 1.10 -12.42 5.34
CA ILE A 38 1.40 -11.87 4.03
C ILE A 38 1.51 -12.99 2.98
N SER A 39 2.21 -14.08 3.30
CA SER A 39 2.38 -15.19 2.38
C SER A 39 1.08 -15.93 2.06
N ILE A 40 0.13 -15.97 3.00
CA ILE A 40 -1.22 -16.50 2.77
C ILE A 40 -2.02 -15.60 1.83
N ILE A 41 -1.95 -14.27 2.02
CA ILE A 41 -2.60 -13.31 1.13
C ILE A 41 -2.02 -13.42 -0.29
N LEU A 42 -0.69 -13.45 -0.43
CA LEU A 42 -0.03 -13.59 -1.72
C LEU A 42 -0.39 -14.90 -2.43
N LYS A 43 -0.59 -15.99 -1.67
CA LYS A 43 -1.08 -17.25 -2.22
C LYS A 43 -2.53 -17.14 -2.71
N SER A 44 -3.41 -16.48 -1.96
CA SER A 44 -4.81 -16.29 -2.35
C SER A 44 -4.99 -15.43 -3.61
N LYS A 45 -3.98 -14.63 -3.94
CA LYS A 45 -3.88 -13.80 -5.15
C LYS A 45 -3.06 -14.44 -6.26
N ASP A 46 -2.72 -15.72 -6.14
CA ASP A 46 -1.90 -16.48 -7.11
C ASP A 46 -0.50 -15.91 -7.38
N VAL A 47 0.01 -15.04 -6.49
CA VAL A 47 1.37 -14.48 -6.60
C VAL A 47 2.44 -15.52 -6.31
N ILE A 48 2.17 -16.39 -5.34
CA ILE A 48 3.06 -17.49 -4.94
C ILE A 48 2.30 -18.80 -4.83
N TYR A 49 2.93 -19.88 -5.23
CA TYR A 49 2.33 -21.23 -5.10
C TYR A 49 2.49 -21.81 -3.69
N MET A 50 3.64 -21.59 -3.06
CA MET A 50 4.01 -22.19 -1.78
C MET A 50 4.47 -21.15 -0.77
N PRO A 51 3.61 -20.75 0.19
CA PRO A 51 3.95 -19.82 1.27
C PRO A 51 5.20 -20.23 2.07
N PHE A 52 5.41 -21.53 2.23
CA PHE A 52 6.55 -22.07 2.95
C PHE A 52 7.90 -21.53 2.44
N PHE A 53 8.08 -21.43 1.13
CA PHE A 53 9.35 -20.97 0.54
C PHE A 53 9.62 -19.50 0.84
N LEU A 54 8.60 -18.64 0.73
CA LEU A 54 8.74 -17.24 1.07
C LEU A 54 9.04 -17.04 2.56
N ASN A 55 8.35 -17.78 3.43
CA ASN A 55 8.57 -17.73 4.88
C ASN A 55 9.99 -18.17 5.25
N GLN A 56 10.51 -19.26 4.69
CA GLN A 56 11.87 -19.70 4.96
C GLN A 56 12.92 -18.72 4.40
N PHE A 57 12.72 -18.24 3.19
CA PHE A 57 13.61 -17.26 2.59
C PHE A 57 13.67 -15.97 3.42
N SER A 58 12.53 -15.44 3.86
CA SER A 58 12.47 -14.24 4.68
C SER A 58 13.18 -14.39 6.03
N ARG A 59 13.08 -15.59 6.64
CA ARG A 59 13.80 -15.91 7.89
C ARG A 59 15.30 -15.98 7.69
N ILE A 60 15.76 -16.74 6.69
CA ILE A 60 17.18 -16.95 6.41
C ILE A 60 17.86 -15.62 6.01
N SER A 61 17.14 -14.79 5.23
CA SER A 61 17.63 -13.46 4.81
C SER A 61 17.50 -12.37 5.88
N GLY A 62 16.94 -12.69 7.08
CA GLY A 62 16.73 -11.72 8.16
C GLY A 62 15.70 -10.64 7.85
N LYS A 63 14.82 -10.89 6.87
CA LYS A 63 13.78 -9.96 6.42
C LYS A 63 12.45 -10.12 7.15
N SER A 64 12.19 -11.27 7.75
CA SER A 64 10.93 -11.56 8.44
C SER A 64 10.61 -10.63 9.61
N THR A 65 11.63 -10.01 10.21
CA THR A 65 11.49 -9.05 11.33
C THR A 65 11.51 -7.59 10.91
N LYS A 66 11.68 -7.32 9.61
CA LYS A 66 11.80 -5.97 9.05
C LYS A 66 10.58 -5.53 8.25
N ILE A 67 9.49 -6.25 8.37
CA ILE A 67 8.23 -5.94 7.69
C ILE A 67 7.73 -4.58 8.17
N LYS A 68 7.40 -3.71 7.24
CA LYS A 68 6.77 -2.41 7.51
C LYS A 68 5.32 -2.44 7.08
N ALA A 69 4.46 -1.84 7.91
CA ALA A 69 3.06 -1.62 7.57
C ALA A 69 2.95 -0.58 6.45
N GLY A 70 1.89 -0.65 5.67
CA GLY A 70 1.61 0.26 4.56
C GLY A 70 0.98 -0.46 3.38
N GLU A 71 0.64 0.28 2.34
CA GLU A 71 0.08 -0.25 1.10
C GLU A 71 1.18 -0.40 0.05
N TYR A 72 1.26 -1.58 -0.56
CA TYR A 72 2.30 -1.92 -1.55
C TYR A 72 1.67 -2.33 -2.87
N MET A 73 2.05 -1.67 -3.96
CA MET A 73 1.64 -2.09 -5.29
C MET A 73 2.42 -3.35 -5.69
N VAL A 74 1.68 -4.41 -5.99
CA VAL A 74 2.21 -5.68 -6.50
C VAL A 74 1.96 -5.74 -7.99
N SER A 75 3.04 -5.79 -8.77
CA SER A 75 3.00 -5.75 -10.23
C SER A 75 3.59 -7.02 -10.84
N SER A 76 3.12 -7.36 -12.04
CA SER A 76 3.65 -8.47 -12.85
C SER A 76 5.11 -8.25 -13.32
N ASP A 77 5.60 -7.00 -13.26
CA ASP A 77 6.97 -6.69 -13.68
C ASP A 77 8.04 -7.00 -12.61
N GLU A 78 7.61 -7.26 -11.37
CA GLU A 78 8.53 -7.54 -10.28
C GLU A 78 8.60 -9.04 -9.91
N SER A 79 9.61 -9.40 -9.12
CA SER A 79 9.75 -10.74 -8.55
C SER A 79 9.25 -10.77 -7.09
N VAL A 80 9.00 -11.97 -6.57
CA VAL A 80 8.64 -12.16 -5.14
C VAL A 80 9.73 -11.59 -4.22
N VAL A 81 11.00 -11.71 -4.60
CA VAL A 81 12.12 -11.10 -3.85
C VAL A 81 12.10 -9.59 -3.94
N GLY A 82 11.74 -9.02 -5.09
CA GLY A 82 11.54 -7.58 -5.27
C GLY A 82 10.45 -7.05 -4.35
N LEU A 83 9.28 -7.70 -4.34
CA LEU A 83 8.17 -7.37 -3.44
C LEU A 83 8.60 -7.46 -1.96
N LEU A 84 9.33 -8.53 -1.57
CA LEU A 84 9.83 -8.65 -0.20
C LEU A 84 10.81 -7.52 0.15
N ASN A 85 11.60 -7.02 -0.80
CA ASN A 85 12.45 -5.87 -0.58
C ASN A 85 11.64 -4.60 -0.35
N LYS A 86 10.62 -4.30 -1.19
CA LYS A 86 9.70 -3.17 -0.98
C LYS A 86 9.10 -3.19 0.43
N ILE A 87 8.55 -4.33 0.84
CA ILE A 87 7.94 -4.51 2.16
C ILE A 87 8.92 -4.24 3.31
N THR A 88 10.19 -4.65 3.15
CA THR A 88 11.20 -4.50 4.21
C THR A 88 11.90 -3.14 4.20
N THR A 89 11.97 -2.46 3.07
CA THR A 89 12.47 -1.09 2.96
C THR A 89 11.39 -0.06 3.30
N GLY A 90 10.11 -0.42 3.16
CA GLY A 90 8.96 0.48 3.32
C GLY A 90 8.77 1.36 2.11
N ASP A 91 8.99 0.81 0.92
CA ASP A 91 8.69 1.47 -0.35
C ASP A 91 7.19 1.30 -0.63
N THR A 92 6.39 2.05 0.14
CA THR A 92 4.93 2.03 0.12
C THR A 92 4.39 2.77 -1.10
N PHE A 93 3.20 2.39 -1.52
CA PHE A 93 2.48 3.11 -2.56
C PHE A 93 1.86 4.36 -1.93
N THR A 94 2.31 5.51 -2.39
CA THR A 94 1.83 6.82 -1.93
C THR A 94 0.93 7.43 -2.99
N ARG A 95 -0.28 7.77 -2.61
CA ARG A 95 -1.20 8.54 -3.44
C ARG A 95 -0.95 10.03 -3.28
N GLU A 96 -1.22 10.79 -4.31
CA GLU A 96 -1.14 12.25 -4.24
C GLU A 96 -2.47 12.90 -4.61
N ILE A 97 -2.77 13.99 -3.94
CA ILE A 97 -3.84 14.89 -4.32
C ILE A 97 -3.31 16.32 -4.39
N ARG A 98 -3.44 16.94 -5.57
CA ARG A 98 -3.02 18.30 -5.80
C ARG A 98 -4.20 19.25 -5.68
N LEU A 99 -4.15 20.19 -4.73
CA LEU A 99 -5.08 21.31 -4.62
C LEU A 99 -4.50 22.51 -5.35
N SER A 100 -5.23 23.00 -6.36
CA SER A 100 -4.77 24.12 -7.20
C SER A 100 -5.26 25.46 -6.64
N GLU A 101 -4.55 26.52 -6.94
CA GLU A 101 -4.99 27.87 -6.62
C GLU A 101 -6.35 28.18 -7.25
N GLY A 102 -7.21 28.89 -6.52
CA GLY A 102 -8.53 29.29 -6.98
C GLY A 102 -9.63 28.23 -6.84
N MET A 103 -9.33 27.05 -6.28
CA MET A 103 -10.37 26.09 -5.94
C MET A 103 -11.21 26.60 -4.77
N THR A 104 -12.54 26.51 -4.90
CA THR A 104 -13.46 26.73 -3.80
C THR A 104 -13.42 25.55 -2.82
N PHE A 105 -13.96 25.74 -1.61
CA PHE A 105 -14.10 24.64 -0.65
C PHE A 105 -14.85 23.45 -1.26
N TYR A 106 -15.91 23.69 -2.00
CA TYR A 106 -16.71 22.63 -2.63
C TYR A 106 -15.95 21.89 -3.74
N ASP A 107 -15.10 22.59 -4.51
CA ASP A 107 -14.23 21.94 -5.51
C ASP A 107 -13.22 21.00 -4.84
N VAL A 108 -12.65 21.43 -3.71
CA VAL A 108 -11.73 20.62 -2.91
C VAL A 108 -12.46 19.36 -2.40
N MET A 109 -13.65 19.53 -1.80
CA MET A 109 -14.44 18.41 -1.28
C MET A 109 -14.83 17.44 -2.40
N ALA A 110 -15.27 17.93 -3.55
CA ALA A 110 -15.59 17.10 -4.69
C ALA A 110 -14.37 16.29 -5.16
N LYS A 111 -13.17 16.92 -5.16
CA LYS A 111 -11.93 16.26 -5.52
C LYS A 111 -11.52 15.20 -4.49
N LEU A 112 -11.62 15.51 -3.19
CA LEU A 112 -11.35 14.55 -2.11
C LEU A 112 -12.27 13.32 -2.20
N ASN A 113 -13.57 13.54 -2.38
CA ASN A 113 -14.57 12.47 -2.46
C ASN A 113 -14.40 11.56 -3.70
N ASN A 114 -13.81 12.08 -4.77
CA ASN A 114 -13.50 11.32 -5.98
C ASN A 114 -12.10 10.67 -5.93
N THR A 115 -11.33 10.90 -4.87
CA THR A 115 -9.99 10.34 -4.73
C THR A 115 -10.07 8.99 -4.01
N GLU A 116 -9.63 7.94 -4.70
CA GLU A 116 -9.61 6.59 -4.15
C GLU A 116 -8.67 6.50 -2.93
N GLY A 117 -9.12 5.81 -1.90
CA GLY A 117 -8.36 5.61 -0.64
C GLY A 117 -8.66 6.64 0.43
N LEU A 118 -9.43 7.70 0.15
CA LEU A 118 -9.88 8.64 1.17
C LEU A 118 -11.29 8.27 1.69
N ILE A 119 -11.47 8.39 2.99
CA ILE A 119 -12.75 8.17 3.65
C ILE A 119 -13.39 9.53 3.92
N ASP A 120 -14.64 9.72 3.50
CA ASP A 120 -15.39 10.93 3.79
C ASP A 120 -15.94 10.90 5.23
N ASP A 121 -15.17 11.45 6.16
CA ASP A 121 -15.56 11.63 7.56
C ASP A 121 -16.46 12.86 7.78
N ILE A 122 -16.60 13.71 6.78
CA ILE A 122 -17.31 14.98 6.87
C ILE A 122 -18.76 14.81 6.39
N GLY A 123 -18.96 14.03 5.33
CA GLY A 123 -20.27 13.70 4.77
C GLY A 123 -21.16 14.93 4.57
N ASN A 124 -22.42 14.82 4.99
CA ASN A 124 -23.40 15.90 4.94
C ASN A 124 -23.33 16.85 6.16
N SER A 125 -22.17 17.05 6.76
CA SER A 125 -22.00 17.95 7.90
C SER A 125 -22.25 19.41 7.48
N THR A 126 -22.81 20.20 8.40
CA THR A 126 -22.95 21.66 8.19
C THR A 126 -21.58 22.34 8.27
N ASP A 127 -21.44 23.50 7.62
CA ASP A 127 -20.22 24.31 7.62
C ASP A 127 -19.67 24.55 9.04
N GLN A 128 -20.56 24.82 9.98
CA GLN A 128 -20.18 25.03 11.39
C GLN A 128 -19.63 23.76 12.05
N LEU A 129 -20.16 22.60 11.73
CA LEU A 129 -19.63 21.32 12.23
C LEU A 129 -18.27 21.00 11.62
N ILE A 130 -18.08 21.31 10.34
CA ILE A 130 -16.80 21.11 9.66
C ILE A 130 -15.74 22.02 10.28
N LEU A 131 -16.01 23.32 10.43
CA LEU A 131 -15.11 24.27 11.09
C LEU A 131 -14.75 23.83 12.51
N LYS A 132 -15.73 23.30 13.26
CA LYS A 132 -15.50 22.77 14.60
C LYS A 132 -14.61 21.51 14.58
N LYS A 133 -14.84 20.57 13.67
CA LYS A 133 -14.01 19.36 13.52
C LYS A 133 -12.57 19.71 13.16
N LEU A 134 -12.37 20.70 12.30
CA LEU A 134 -11.05 21.20 11.90
C LEU A 134 -10.39 22.08 12.97
N ASN A 135 -11.05 22.33 14.09
CA ASN A 135 -10.60 23.24 15.14
C ASN A 135 -10.16 24.61 14.60
N SER A 136 -10.91 25.11 13.60
CA SER A 136 -10.59 26.32 12.83
C SER A 136 -11.16 27.56 13.50
N SER A 137 -10.41 28.63 13.49
CA SER A 137 -10.84 29.98 13.92
C SER A 137 -11.48 30.81 12.79
N TYR A 138 -11.54 30.25 11.57
CA TYR A 138 -12.18 30.89 10.43
C TYR A 138 -13.71 30.93 10.58
N LEU A 139 -14.34 31.97 10.01
CA LEU A 139 -15.79 32.13 10.01
C LEU A 139 -16.45 31.45 8.81
N THR A 140 -15.68 31.11 7.79
CA THR A 140 -16.13 30.46 6.55
C THR A 140 -15.20 29.32 6.18
N LEU A 141 -15.67 28.38 5.36
CA LEU A 141 -14.87 27.30 4.83
C LEU A 141 -13.97 27.72 3.66
N GLU A 142 -14.26 28.87 3.03
CA GLU A 142 -13.46 29.38 1.93
C GLU A 142 -12.08 29.84 2.41
N GLY A 143 -11.04 29.40 1.67
CA GLY A 143 -9.65 29.73 1.97
C GLY A 143 -9.02 28.90 3.10
N ILE A 144 -9.74 27.89 3.62
CA ILE A 144 -9.24 27.05 4.70
C ILE A 144 -8.16 26.06 4.20
N PHE A 145 -8.22 25.70 2.93
CA PHE A 145 -7.22 24.83 2.30
C PHE A 145 -6.15 25.67 1.59
N SER A 146 -4.90 25.30 1.83
CA SER A 146 -3.77 25.88 1.10
C SER A 146 -3.56 25.11 -0.21
N PRO A 147 -3.32 25.79 -1.34
CA PRO A 147 -2.92 25.12 -2.57
C PRO A 147 -1.58 24.40 -2.35
N ASP A 148 -1.60 23.09 -2.51
CA ASP A 148 -0.41 22.23 -2.34
C ASP A 148 -0.67 20.84 -2.94
N THR A 149 0.37 20.03 -2.95
CA THR A 149 0.27 18.60 -3.26
C THR A 149 0.41 17.80 -1.96
N PHE A 150 -0.65 17.10 -1.59
CA PHE A 150 -0.70 16.27 -0.38
C PHE A 150 -0.49 14.81 -0.76
N TYR A 151 0.33 14.12 0.02
CA TYR A 151 0.62 12.70 -0.12
C TYR A 151 -0.01 11.92 1.02
N PHE A 152 -0.61 10.76 0.71
CA PHE A 152 -1.24 9.87 1.69
C PHE A 152 -1.12 8.40 1.29
N GLU A 153 -1.26 7.50 2.26
CA GLU A 153 -1.19 6.03 2.11
C GLU A 153 -2.55 5.39 2.38
#